data_80abf893a6b8f73e6d1ed848e2e50a49
#
_entry.id   80abf893a6b8f73e6d1ed848e2e50a49
#
_cell.length_a   1.000
_cell.length_b   1.000
_cell.length_c   1.000
_cell.angle_alpha   90.00
_cell.angle_beta   90.00
_cell.angle_gamma   90.00
#
_symmetry.space_group_name_H-M   'P 1'
#
loop_
_entity.id
_entity.type
_entity.pdbx_description
1 polymer ?
#
loop_
_entity_poly.entity_id
_entity_poly.type
_entity_poly.pdbx_seq_one_letter_code
_entity_poly.pdbx_strand_id
1 'polypeptide(L)'
;ITAACAQLIEGKHHDQFIVDMIQGGAGTSTNMNANEVIANLALETMGKEKGDYSFLHPNNDVNMAQSTNDAYPTAIRVGLLLGQNDLLVSLEGLIGAFADKGEEFSHVLKMGRTQLQDAVPMTLGQEFKAFAANLNEDLNRLRLLANDLFSPVNLGGTAIGTGINADPRYQGIAVERLGVICGYPIKAAPDLIEATSDMGSFVLF
;
A
#
# COMPACT_ATOMS: atom_id res chain seq x y z
N ILE A 1 4.03 22.35 10.06
CA ILE A 1 3.53 21.12 9.42
C ILE A 1 4.65 20.45 8.61
N THR A 2 5.22 21.10 7.59
CA THR A 2 6.25 20.48 6.70
C THR A 2 7.43 19.89 7.47
N ALA A 3 7.95 20.60 8.49
CA ALA A 3 9.04 20.10 9.32
C ALA A 3 8.65 18.87 10.17
N ALA A 4 7.41 18.80 10.62
CA ALA A 4 6.86 17.64 11.31
C ALA A 4 6.73 16.44 10.37
N CYS A 5 6.19 16.65 9.17
CA CYS A 5 6.12 15.60 8.15
C CYS A 5 7.50 15.06 7.78
N ALA A 6 8.51 15.91 7.65
CA ALA A 6 9.89 15.47 7.35
C ALA A 6 10.45 14.53 8.41
N GLN A 7 10.20 14.80 9.70
CA GLN A 7 10.62 13.91 10.78
C GLN A 7 9.95 12.53 10.70
N LEU A 8 8.67 12.49 10.35
CA LEU A 8 7.95 11.22 10.17
C LEU A 8 8.46 10.41 8.97
N ILE A 9 8.78 11.09 7.85
CA ILE A 9 9.38 10.46 6.67
C ILE A 9 10.77 9.88 6.99
N GLU A 10 11.53 10.52 7.88
CA GLU A 10 12.81 10.02 8.40
C GLU A 10 12.68 8.82 9.37
N GLY A 11 11.46 8.37 9.67
CA GLY A 11 11.20 7.26 10.58
C GLY A 11 11.13 7.64 12.06
N LYS A 12 11.09 8.93 12.40
CA LYS A 12 10.95 9.38 13.78
C LYS A 12 9.49 9.34 14.23
N HIS A 13 9.25 9.14 15.53
CA HIS A 13 7.91 9.18 16.15
C HIS A 13 6.91 8.15 15.60
N HIS A 14 7.36 7.07 14.97
CA HIS A 14 6.47 6.01 14.47
C HIS A 14 5.78 5.25 15.61
N ASP A 15 6.35 5.27 16.82
CA ASP A 15 5.76 4.76 18.06
C ASP A 15 4.52 5.54 18.52
N GLN A 16 4.25 6.71 17.93
CA GLN A 16 3.06 7.52 18.21
C GLN A 16 1.83 7.12 17.36
N PHE A 17 2.00 6.23 16.41
CA PHE A 17 0.90 5.65 15.63
C PHE A 17 0.32 4.45 16.40
N ILE A 18 -0.51 4.75 17.41
CA ILE A 18 -0.94 3.78 18.43
C ILE A 18 -2.31 3.13 18.17
N VAL A 19 -3.01 3.56 17.12
CA VAL A 19 -4.31 2.96 16.80
C VAL A 19 -4.13 1.57 16.21
N ASP A 20 -5.08 0.67 16.50
CA ASP A 20 -5.06 -0.69 15.96
C ASP A 20 -5.15 -0.67 14.43
N MET A 21 -4.46 -1.60 13.77
CA MET A 21 -4.55 -1.77 12.31
C MET A 21 -5.90 -2.34 11.88
N ILE A 22 -6.53 -3.13 12.74
CA ILE A 22 -7.87 -3.69 12.49
C ILE A 22 -8.90 -2.80 13.15
N GLN A 23 -9.59 -2.00 12.36
CA GLN A 23 -10.55 -1.00 12.83
C GLN A 23 -11.87 -1.10 12.08
N GLY A 24 -12.97 -0.80 12.78
CA GLY A 24 -14.20 -0.32 12.13
C GLY A 24 -14.05 1.17 11.74
N GLY A 25 -14.81 1.63 10.74
CA GLY A 25 -14.87 3.06 10.39
C GLY A 25 -13.95 3.49 9.25
N ALA A 26 -13.57 2.60 8.35
CA ALA A 26 -12.91 2.90 7.08
C ALA A 26 -11.63 3.76 7.19
N GLY A 27 -10.84 3.57 8.25
CA GLY A 27 -9.53 4.20 8.41
C GLY A 27 -9.55 5.59 9.04
N THR A 28 -10.70 6.09 9.51
CA THR A 28 -10.78 7.42 10.11
C THR A 28 -9.85 7.59 11.31
N SER A 29 -9.75 6.59 12.19
CA SER A 29 -8.86 6.64 13.35
C SER A 29 -7.39 6.72 12.94
N THR A 30 -6.97 5.98 11.92
CA THR A 30 -5.60 6.03 11.39
C THR A 30 -5.28 7.40 10.78
N ASN A 31 -6.18 7.94 9.96
CA ASN A 31 -6.02 9.28 9.38
C ASN A 31 -5.93 10.36 10.46
N MET A 32 -6.80 10.30 11.47
CA MET A 32 -6.79 11.28 12.57
C MET A 32 -5.56 11.10 13.46
N ASN A 33 -5.11 9.90 13.74
CA ASN A 33 -3.86 9.68 14.47
C ASN A 33 -2.68 10.36 13.74
N ALA A 34 -2.56 10.19 12.41
CA ALA A 34 -1.53 10.88 11.64
C ALA A 34 -1.65 12.41 11.74
N ASN A 35 -2.85 12.94 11.58
CA ASN A 35 -3.09 14.38 11.67
C ASN A 35 -2.75 14.95 13.06
N GLU A 36 -3.10 14.24 14.12
CA GLU A 36 -2.81 14.65 15.50
C GLU A 36 -1.31 14.56 15.82
N VAL A 37 -0.62 13.52 15.39
CA VAL A 37 0.84 13.41 15.54
C VAL A 37 1.54 14.56 14.82
N ILE A 38 1.17 14.85 13.57
CA ILE A 38 1.73 15.95 12.79
C ILE A 38 1.43 17.31 13.45
N ALA A 39 0.21 17.53 13.91
CA ALA A 39 -0.19 18.78 14.58
C ALA A 39 0.63 19.00 15.85
N ASN A 40 0.76 17.99 16.70
CA ASN A 40 1.49 18.09 17.96
C ASN A 40 3.00 18.29 17.74
N LEU A 41 3.62 17.59 16.79
CA LEU A 41 5.03 17.83 16.43
C LEU A 41 5.25 19.24 15.89
N ALA A 42 4.31 19.75 15.08
CA ALA A 42 4.38 21.12 14.58
C ALA A 42 4.25 22.15 15.69
N LEU A 43 3.33 21.95 16.66
CA LEU A 43 3.17 22.80 17.85
C LEU A 43 4.46 22.83 18.68
N GLU A 44 5.08 21.69 18.96
CA GLU A 44 6.37 21.64 19.67
C GLU A 44 7.46 22.40 18.90
N THR A 45 7.52 22.27 17.59
CA THR A 45 8.49 23.00 16.74
C THR A 45 8.27 24.53 16.82
N MET A 46 7.04 24.96 17.08
CA MET A 46 6.67 26.38 17.28
C MET A 46 6.86 26.86 18.74
N GLY A 47 7.35 25.99 19.63
CA GLY A 47 7.48 26.30 21.06
C GLY A 47 6.15 26.37 21.80
N LYS A 48 5.13 25.66 21.31
CA LYS A 48 3.79 25.55 21.90
C LYS A 48 3.62 24.21 22.61
N GLU A 49 2.64 24.11 23.48
CA GLU A 49 2.29 22.85 24.13
C GLU A 49 1.49 21.94 23.17
N LYS A 50 1.65 20.62 23.32
CA LYS A 50 0.82 19.64 22.63
C LYS A 50 -0.64 19.86 22.99
N GLY A 51 -1.53 19.75 22.00
CA GLY A 51 -2.97 19.95 22.19
C GLY A 51 -3.42 21.42 22.13
N ASP A 52 -2.52 22.37 21.94
CA ASP A 52 -2.90 23.77 21.77
C ASP A 52 -3.44 24.05 20.36
N TYR A 53 -4.56 23.41 20.08
CA TYR A 53 -5.21 23.43 18.76
C TYR A 53 -5.81 24.78 18.38
N SER A 54 -5.71 25.79 19.26
CA SER A 54 -6.01 27.17 18.89
C SER A 54 -4.98 27.78 17.93
N PHE A 55 -3.73 27.23 17.93
CA PHE A 55 -2.64 27.65 17.02
C PHE A 55 -2.51 26.78 15.78
N LEU A 56 -2.71 25.47 15.93
CA LEU A 56 -2.63 24.52 14.83
C LEU A 56 -3.50 23.31 15.11
N HIS A 57 -4.55 23.17 14.31
CA HIS A 57 -5.58 22.15 14.52
C HIS A 57 -5.43 20.97 13.55
N PRO A 58 -5.47 19.70 14.02
CA PRO A 58 -5.27 18.53 13.18
C PRO A 58 -6.26 18.46 12.00
N ASN A 59 -7.52 18.81 12.21
CA ASN A 59 -8.53 18.78 11.15
C ASN A 59 -8.48 20.00 10.23
N ASN A 60 -8.39 21.19 10.83
CA ASN A 60 -8.58 22.43 10.07
C ASN A 60 -7.31 22.81 9.29
N ASP A 61 -6.12 22.43 9.81
CA ASP A 61 -4.84 22.84 9.25
C ASP A 61 -4.09 21.66 8.62
N VAL A 62 -3.93 20.53 9.32
CA VAL A 62 -3.18 19.38 8.79
C VAL A 62 -4.00 18.64 7.74
N ASN A 63 -5.26 18.33 8.03
CA ASN A 63 -6.16 17.64 7.10
C ASN A 63 -6.86 18.57 6.10
N MET A 64 -6.42 19.83 6.00
CA MET A 64 -7.02 20.82 5.09
C MET A 64 -7.02 20.30 3.64
N ALA A 65 -8.13 20.47 2.95
CA ALA A 65 -8.36 19.99 1.58
C ALA A 65 -8.29 18.46 1.40
N GLN A 66 -8.39 17.69 2.49
CA GLN A 66 -8.36 16.23 2.49
C GLN A 66 -9.59 15.65 3.20
N SER A 67 -9.81 14.37 2.98
CA SER A 67 -10.71 13.52 3.75
C SER A 67 -9.99 12.22 4.08
N THR A 68 -10.43 11.47 5.08
CA THR A 68 -10.02 10.08 5.24
C THR A 68 -10.28 9.29 3.96
N ASN A 69 -11.35 9.61 3.24
CA ASN A 69 -11.82 8.88 2.07
C ASN A 69 -10.92 9.02 0.84
N ASP A 70 -10.04 10.01 0.78
CA ASP A 70 -9.01 10.14 -0.27
C ASP A 70 -7.59 9.91 0.27
N ALA A 71 -7.24 10.44 1.43
CA ALA A 71 -5.91 10.33 2.00
C ALA A 71 -5.57 8.88 2.43
N TYR A 72 -6.48 8.18 3.10
CA TYR A 72 -6.25 6.85 3.62
C TYR A 72 -6.12 5.77 2.53
N PRO A 73 -7.03 5.64 1.55
CA PRO A 73 -6.84 4.70 0.44
C PRO A 73 -5.61 5.02 -0.41
N THR A 74 -5.26 6.30 -0.57
CA THR A 74 -4.00 6.70 -1.21
C THR A 74 -2.79 6.21 -0.41
N ALA A 75 -2.80 6.36 0.92
CA ALA A 75 -1.73 5.87 1.79
C ALA A 75 -1.59 4.35 1.73
N ILE A 76 -2.70 3.59 1.67
CA ILE A 76 -2.66 2.13 1.50
C ILE A 76 -2.04 1.76 0.15
N ARG A 77 -2.44 2.40 -0.95
CA ARG A 77 -1.86 2.16 -2.29
C ARG A 77 -0.36 2.39 -2.31
N VAL A 78 0.10 3.52 -1.75
CA VAL A 78 1.53 3.82 -1.63
C VAL A 78 2.24 2.83 -0.72
N GLY A 79 1.64 2.45 0.40
CA GLY A 79 2.18 1.44 1.31
C GLY A 79 2.39 0.08 0.63
N LEU A 80 1.43 -0.36 -0.20
CA LEU A 80 1.55 -1.58 -0.99
C LEU A 80 2.65 -1.48 -2.05
N LEU A 81 2.78 -0.35 -2.74
CA LEU A 81 3.88 -0.10 -3.68
C LEU A 81 5.25 -0.14 -3.01
N LEU A 82 5.37 0.44 -1.81
CA LEU A 82 6.63 0.43 -1.04
C LEU A 82 6.96 -0.97 -0.51
N GLY A 83 5.96 -1.70 -0.01
CA GLY A 83 6.14 -3.03 0.61
C GLY A 83 6.29 -4.18 -0.39
N GLN A 84 5.87 -4.01 -1.65
CA GLN A 84 5.89 -5.11 -2.61
C GLN A 84 7.28 -5.66 -2.91
N ASN A 85 8.33 -4.83 -2.84
CA ASN A 85 9.69 -5.28 -3.19
C ASN A 85 10.16 -6.41 -2.27
N ASP A 86 9.89 -6.33 -0.98
CA ASP A 86 10.28 -7.37 -0.02
C ASP A 86 9.50 -8.67 -0.30
N LEU A 87 8.23 -8.56 -0.66
CA LEU A 87 7.41 -9.70 -1.09
C LEU A 87 7.99 -10.35 -2.35
N LEU A 88 8.32 -9.56 -3.37
CA LEU A 88 8.89 -10.06 -4.63
C LEU A 88 10.21 -10.79 -4.41
N VAL A 89 11.12 -10.23 -3.60
CA VAL A 89 12.42 -10.87 -3.25
C VAL A 89 12.19 -12.18 -2.52
N SER A 90 11.25 -12.21 -1.56
CA SER A 90 10.93 -13.43 -0.81
C SER A 90 10.33 -14.51 -1.71
N LEU A 91 9.46 -14.11 -2.63
CA LEU A 91 8.85 -15.02 -3.61
C LEU A 91 9.87 -15.59 -4.60
N GLU A 92 10.82 -14.77 -5.09
CA GLU A 92 11.94 -15.23 -5.90
C GLU A 92 12.80 -16.28 -5.19
N GLY A 93 13.09 -16.04 -3.91
CA GLY A 93 13.81 -17.01 -3.07
C GLY A 93 13.06 -18.34 -2.95
N LEU A 94 11.74 -18.30 -2.76
CA LEU A 94 10.91 -19.49 -2.70
C LEU A 94 10.86 -20.24 -4.04
N ILE A 95 10.72 -19.54 -5.15
CA ILE A 95 10.76 -20.12 -6.50
C ILE A 95 12.10 -20.85 -6.74
N GLY A 96 13.22 -20.21 -6.37
CA GLY A 96 14.55 -20.82 -6.45
C GLY A 96 14.64 -22.11 -5.63
N ALA A 97 14.17 -22.07 -4.38
CA ALA A 97 14.19 -23.25 -3.50
C ALA A 97 13.33 -24.41 -4.04
N PHE A 98 12.17 -24.12 -4.63
CA PHE A 98 11.39 -25.17 -5.31
C PHE A 98 12.07 -25.70 -6.55
N ALA A 99 12.72 -24.87 -7.36
CA ALA A 99 13.47 -25.30 -8.53
C ALA A 99 14.62 -26.22 -8.14
N ASP A 100 15.40 -25.86 -7.11
CA ASP A 100 16.52 -26.68 -6.59
C ASP A 100 16.02 -28.03 -6.08
N LYS A 101 14.92 -28.06 -5.34
CA LYS A 101 14.29 -29.32 -4.92
C LYS A 101 13.73 -30.12 -6.11
N GLY A 102 13.29 -29.44 -7.14
CA GLY A 102 12.90 -30.05 -8.40
C GLY A 102 14.02 -30.82 -9.07
N GLU A 103 15.26 -30.30 -9.04
CA GLU A 103 16.44 -31.00 -9.52
C GLU A 103 16.87 -32.13 -8.56
N GLU A 104 16.96 -31.85 -7.28
CA GLU A 104 17.33 -32.84 -6.24
C GLU A 104 16.46 -34.09 -6.29
N PHE A 105 15.15 -33.94 -6.46
CA PHE A 105 14.19 -35.05 -6.48
C PHE A 105 13.81 -35.53 -7.88
N SER A 106 14.58 -35.18 -8.89
CA SER A 106 14.30 -35.56 -10.29
C SER A 106 14.26 -37.09 -10.54
N HIS A 107 14.93 -37.86 -9.69
CA HIS A 107 14.98 -39.33 -9.75
C HIS A 107 14.03 -40.05 -8.80
N VAL A 108 13.31 -39.34 -7.93
CA VAL A 108 12.41 -39.91 -6.92
C VAL A 108 11.05 -40.17 -7.55
N LEU A 109 10.71 -41.44 -7.76
CA LEU A 109 9.42 -41.84 -8.31
C LEU A 109 8.28 -41.69 -7.30
N LYS A 110 7.14 -41.23 -7.74
CA LYS A 110 5.89 -41.19 -7.01
C LYS A 110 4.68 -41.42 -7.92
N MET A 111 3.53 -41.67 -7.36
CA MET A 111 2.26 -41.65 -8.10
C MET A 111 1.74 -40.23 -8.23
N GLY A 112 1.50 -39.79 -9.46
CA GLY A 112 0.67 -38.63 -9.75
C GLY A 112 -0.79 -38.98 -9.47
N ARG A 113 -1.57 -38.01 -8.97
CA ARG A 113 -2.97 -38.19 -8.58
C ARG A 113 -3.90 -37.29 -9.37
N THR A 114 -5.06 -37.83 -9.70
CA THR A 114 -6.21 -37.08 -10.23
C THR A 114 -7.42 -37.38 -9.39
N GLN A 115 -8.22 -36.39 -9.05
CA GLN A 115 -9.40 -36.55 -8.18
C GLN A 115 -9.12 -37.34 -6.90
N LEU A 116 -7.97 -37.08 -6.25
CA LEU A 116 -7.51 -37.74 -5.02
C LEU A 116 -7.19 -39.24 -5.15
N GLN A 117 -7.09 -39.77 -6.39
CA GLN A 117 -6.76 -41.17 -6.68
C GLN A 117 -5.46 -41.29 -7.45
N ASP A 118 -4.77 -42.42 -7.26
CA ASP A 118 -3.57 -42.75 -8.01
C ASP A 118 -3.90 -42.85 -9.50
N ALA A 119 -3.09 -42.18 -10.35
CA ALA A 119 -3.27 -42.16 -11.79
C ALA A 119 -2.04 -42.76 -12.51
N VAL A 120 -1.01 -41.97 -12.68
CA VAL A 120 0.20 -42.40 -13.45
C VAL A 120 1.47 -42.05 -12.70
N PRO A 121 2.58 -42.78 -12.95
CA PRO A 121 3.88 -42.44 -12.36
C PRO A 121 4.37 -41.06 -12.80
N MET A 122 5.01 -40.38 -11.89
CA MET A 122 5.76 -39.16 -12.12
C MET A 122 6.94 -39.07 -11.16
N THR A 123 7.78 -38.07 -11.27
CA THR A 123 8.83 -37.82 -10.27
C THR A 123 8.40 -36.75 -9.29
N LEU A 124 8.89 -36.83 -8.06
CA LEU A 124 8.71 -35.78 -7.06
C LEU A 124 9.33 -34.45 -7.56
N GLY A 125 10.45 -34.53 -8.29
CA GLY A 125 11.07 -33.37 -8.92
C GLY A 125 10.16 -32.64 -9.91
N GLN A 126 9.32 -33.36 -10.68
CA GLN A 126 8.34 -32.76 -11.58
C GLN A 126 7.27 -31.96 -10.81
N GLU A 127 6.84 -32.46 -9.64
CA GLU A 127 5.88 -31.74 -8.80
C GLU A 127 6.45 -30.44 -8.23
N PHE A 128 7.71 -30.48 -7.72
CA PHE A 128 8.38 -29.26 -7.22
C PHE A 128 8.64 -28.23 -8.33
N LYS A 129 9.03 -28.67 -9.53
CA LYS A 129 9.17 -27.78 -10.70
C LYS A 129 7.85 -27.13 -11.09
N ALA A 130 6.73 -27.84 -10.98
CA ALA A 130 5.41 -27.26 -11.23
C ALA A 130 5.05 -26.19 -10.19
N PHE A 131 5.38 -26.36 -8.91
CA PHE A 131 5.21 -25.31 -7.90
C PHE A 131 6.05 -24.08 -8.22
N ALA A 132 7.31 -24.24 -8.60
CA ALA A 132 8.17 -23.14 -9.03
C ALA A 132 7.56 -22.39 -10.24
N ALA A 133 7.04 -23.10 -11.23
CA ALA A 133 6.43 -22.52 -12.41
C ALA A 133 5.17 -21.68 -12.06
N ASN A 134 4.28 -22.22 -11.23
CA ASN A 134 3.08 -21.51 -10.79
C ASN A 134 3.42 -20.21 -10.04
N LEU A 135 4.33 -20.28 -9.08
CA LEU A 135 4.75 -19.09 -8.33
C LEU A 135 5.46 -18.06 -9.22
N ASN A 136 6.21 -18.51 -10.25
CA ASN A 136 6.82 -17.58 -11.19
C ASN A 136 5.78 -16.85 -12.07
N GLU A 137 4.67 -17.49 -12.41
CA GLU A 137 3.55 -16.80 -13.06
C GLU A 137 2.96 -15.72 -12.13
N ASP A 138 2.74 -16.02 -10.85
CA ASP A 138 2.22 -15.07 -9.87
C ASP A 138 3.20 -13.91 -9.63
N LEU A 139 4.51 -14.20 -9.53
CA LEU A 139 5.56 -13.18 -9.47
C LEU A 139 5.49 -12.20 -10.65
N ASN A 140 5.33 -12.73 -11.86
CA ASN A 140 5.22 -11.89 -13.06
C ASN A 140 3.94 -11.05 -13.06
N ARG A 141 2.81 -11.61 -12.61
CA ARG A 141 1.54 -10.86 -12.45
C ARG A 141 1.70 -9.71 -11.45
N LEU A 142 2.27 -9.98 -10.27
CA LEU A 142 2.52 -8.95 -9.26
C LEU A 142 3.38 -7.82 -9.80
N ARG A 143 4.46 -8.12 -10.52
CA ARG A 143 5.35 -7.11 -11.13
C ARG A 143 4.64 -6.23 -12.16
N LEU A 144 3.81 -6.83 -12.99
CA LEU A 144 3.11 -6.12 -14.06
C LEU A 144 1.94 -5.28 -13.52
N LEU A 145 1.18 -5.83 -12.57
CA LEU A 145 -0.08 -5.23 -12.14
C LEU A 145 0.08 -4.19 -11.03
N ALA A 146 1.06 -4.31 -10.13
CA ALA A 146 1.12 -3.45 -8.95
C ALA A 146 1.19 -1.96 -9.31
N ASN A 147 2.01 -1.57 -10.28
CA ASN A 147 2.10 -0.17 -10.71
C ASN A 147 0.80 0.32 -11.35
N ASP A 148 0.16 -0.50 -12.18
CA ASP A 148 -1.09 -0.12 -12.84
C ASP A 148 -2.27 -0.06 -11.86
N LEU A 149 -2.31 -0.96 -10.88
CA LEU A 149 -3.38 -1.03 -9.89
C LEU A 149 -3.29 0.06 -8.82
N PHE A 150 -2.08 0.40 -8.36
CA PHE A 150 -1.90 1.30 -7.21
C PHE A 150 -1.39 2.69 -7.56
N SER A 151 -0.87 2.91 -8.77
CA SER A 151 -0.45 4.23 -9.22
C SER A 151 -1.61 5.22 -9.39
N PRO A 152 -2.81 4.86 -9.88
CA PRO A 152 -3.96 5.75 -9.85
C PRO A 152 -4.47 5.94 -8.42
N VAL A 153 -4.54 7.19 -7.96
CA VAL A 153 -5.02 7.54 -6.60
C VAL A 153 -6.18 8.52 -6.67
N ASN A 154 -7.04 8.49 -5.66
CA ASN A 154 -8.17 9.41 -5.54
C ASN A 154 -7.86 10.66 -4.69
N LEU A 155 -6.57 10.93 -4.39
CA LEU A 155 -6.13 12.09 -3.62
C LEU A 155 -6.62 13.39 -4.26
N GLY A 156 -7.22 14.26 -3.45
CA GLY A 156 -7.88 15.50 -3.88
C GLY A 156 -9.37 15.34 -4.16
N GLY A 157 -9.90 14.10 -4.16
CA GLY A 157 -11.34 13.86 -4.29
C GLY A 157 -12.15 14.23 -3.06
N THR A 158 -11.48 14.42 -1.95
CA THR A 158 -12.12 14.69 -0.64
C THR A 158 -13.11 13.59 -0.23
N ALA A 159 -14.31 13.92 0.26
CA ALA A 159 -15.21 12.95 0.89
C ALA A 159 -15.77 11.90 -0.09
N ILE A 160 -16.11 12.29 -1.31
CA ILE A 160 -16.83 11.44 -2.29
C ILE A 160 -16.28 11.53 -3.72
N GLY A 161 -15.11 12.13 -3.92
CA GLY A 161 -14.50 12.25 -5.24
C GLY A 161 -14.79 13.56 -5.97
N THR A 162 -15.58 14.49 -5.39
CA THR A 162 -15.92 15.75 -6.05
C THR A 162 -14.90 16.87 -5.84
N GLY A 163 -14.03 16.75 -4.82
CA GLY A 163 -13.03 17.78 -4.49
C GLY A 163 -13.63 19.13 -4.07
N ILE A 164 -14.91 19.17 -3.69
CA ILE A 164 -15.68 20.42 -3.52
C ILE A 164 -15.10 21.40 -2.50
N ASN A 165 -14.35 20.88 -1.51
CA ASN A 165 -13.76 21.68 -0.43
C ASN A 165 -12.25 21.95 -0.64
N ALA A 166 -11.70 21.62 -1.82
CA ALA A 166 -10.30 21.79 -2.13
C ALA A 166 -10.09 22.86 -3.22
N ASP A 167 -8.96 23.55 -3.18
CA ASP A 167 -8.53 24.39 -4.31
C ASP A 167 -8.38 23.49 -5.56
N PRO A 168 -8.91 23.88 -6.74
CA PRO A 168 -8.82 23.08 -7.95
C PRO A 168 -7.40 22.70 -8.38
N ARG A 169 -6.37 23.44 -7.94
CA ARG A 169 -4.97 23.16 -8.20
C ARG A 169 -4.38 22.10 -7.26
N TYR A 170 -5.03 21.86 -6.12
CA TYR A 170 -4.50 21.01 -5.06
C TYR A 170 -4.20 19.60 -5.55
N GLN A 171 -5.16 18.96 -6.20
CA GLN A 171 -5.03 17.58 -6.67
C GLN A 171 -3.78 17.35 -7.52
N GLY A 172 -3.60 18.15 -8.58
CA GLY A 172 -2.47 17.99 -9.49
C GLY A 172 -1.13 18.15 -8.78
N ILE A 173 -1.01 19.17 -7.93
CA ILE A 173 0.22 19.45 -7.17
C ILE A 173 0.47 18.34 -6.14
N ALA A 174 -0.54 17.92 -5.40
CA ALA A 174 -0.40 16.92 -4.35
C ALA A 174 0.01 15.55 -4.92
N VAL A 175 -0.62 15.10 -6.01
CA VAL A 175 -0.31 13.84 -6.68
C VAL A 175 1.10 13.84 -7.27
N GLU A 176 1.51 14.93 -7.94
CA GLU A 176 2.87 15.09 -8.46
C GLU A 176 3.91 15.01 -7.33
N ARG A 177 3.68 15.75 -6.25
CA ARG A 177 4.59 15.75 -5.09
C ARG A 177 4.66 14.41 -4.39
N LEU A 178 3.54 13.73 -4.26
CA LEU A 178 3.49 12.38 -3.70
C LEU A 178 4.34 11.42 -4.53
N GLY A 179 4.22 11.45 -5.86
CA GLY A 179 5.04 10.63 -6.75
C GLY A 179 6.55 10.88 -6.57
N VAL A 180 6.96 12.15 -6.44
CA VAL A 180 8.36 12.52 -6.18
C VAL A 180 8.84 11.99 -4.82
N ILE A 181 8.01 12.10 -3.78
CA ILE A 181 8.38 11.68 -2.41
C ILE A 181 8.50 10.16 -2.31
N CYS A 182 7.56 9.41 -2.87
CA CYS A 182 7.56 7.94 -2.76
C CYS A 182 8.40 7.24 -3.84
N GLY A 183 8.84 7.96 -4.89
CA GLY A 183 9.63 7.39 -5.99
C GLY A 183 8.84 6.51 -6.96
N TYR A 184 7.51 6.60 -6.96
CA TYR A 184 6.61 5.85 -7.84
C TYR A 184 5.84 6.76 -8.80
N PRO A 185 5.42 6.28 -9.97
CA PRO A 185 4.71 7.07 -10.97
C PRO A 185 3.24 7.28 -10.59
N ILE A 186 2.98 7.92 -9.44
CA ILE A 186 1.63 8.20 -8.95
C ILE A 186 0.92 9.15 -9.91
N LYS A 187 -0.34 8.88 -10.19
CA LYS A 187 -1.20 9.69 -11.06
C LYS A 187 -2.59 9.83 -10.46
N ALA A 188 -3.27 10.91 -10.80
CA ALA A 188 -4.67 11.06 -10.44
C ALA A 188 -5.51 10.01 -11.16
N ALA A 189 -6.48 9.40 -10.47
CA ALA A 189 -7.44 8.53 -11.12
C ALA A 189 -8.27 9.31 -12.16
N PRO A 190 -8.65 8.69 -13.28
CA PRO A 190 -9.44 9.35 -14.33
C PRO A 190 -10.81 9.84 -13.84
N ASP A 191 -11.42 9.11 -12.93
CA ASP A 191 -12.67 9.45 -12.26
C ASP A 191 -12.48 9.27 -10.74
N LEU A 192 -12.51 10.38 -9.99
CA LEU A 192 -12.28 10.36 -8.56
C LEU A 192 -13.48 9.82 -7.77
N ILE A 193 -14.69 9.90 -8.32
CA ILE A 193 -15.91 9.38 -7.67
C ILE A 193 -15.87 7.86 -7.73
N GLU A 194 -15.57 7.30 -8.90
CA GLU A 194 -15.35 5.87 -9.09
C GLU A 194 -14.23 5.38 -8.17
N ALA A 195 -13.04 6.00 -8.24
CA ALA A 195 -11.87 5.60 -7.47
C ALA A 195 -12.02 5.74 -5.94
N THR A 196 -13.01 6.52 -5.47
CA THR A 196 -13.35 6.62 -4.04
C THR A 196 -14.21 5.44 -3.58
N SER A 197 -14.95 4.80 -4.48
CA SER A 197 -15.85 3.67 -4.17
C SER A 197 -15.29 2.31 -4.59
N ASP A 198 -14.39 2.26 -5.58
CA ASP A 198 -13.86 1.02 -6.13
C ASP A 198 -12.74 0.41 -5.27
N MET A 199 -12.91 -0.89 -4.99
CA MET A 199 -11.92 -1.71 -4.29
C MET A 199 -11.28 -2.78 -5.20
N GLY A 200 -11.57 -2.77 -6.50
CA GLY A 200 -11.15 -3.79 -7.47
C GLY A 200 -9.64 -3.99 -7.50
N SER A 201 -8.86 -2.92 -7.42
CA SER A 201 -7.40 -3.00 -7.41
C SER A 201 -6.85 -3.78 -6.20
N PHE A 202 -7.47 -3.66 -5.03
CA PHE A 202 -7.06 -4.40 -3.82
C PHE A 202 -7.47 -5.88 -3.86
N VAL A 203 -8.54 -6.20 -4.57
CA VAL A 203 -9.00 -7.58 -4.76
C VAL A 203 -8.15 -8.33 -5.77
N LEU A 204 -7.63 -7.62 -6.79
CA LEU A 204 -6.80 -8.21 -7.84
C LEU A 204 -5.35 -8.44 -7.40
N PHE A 205 -4.86 -7.68 -6.44
CA PHE A 205 -3.53 -7.85 -5.83
C PHE A 205 -3.52 -8.98 -4.81
#